data_bc005d1fa935b82f1d998b3263bf5757
#
_entry.id   bc005d1fa935b82f1d998b3263bf5757
#
_cell.length_a   1.000
_cell.length_b   1.000
_cell.length_c   1.000
_cell.angle_alpha   90.00
_cell.angle_beta   90.00
_cell.angle_gamma   90.00
#
_symmetry.space_group_name_H-M   'P 1'
#
loop_
_entity.id
_entity.type
_entity.pdbx_description
1 polymer ?
#
loop_
_entity_poly.entity_id
_entity_poly.type
_entity_poly.pdbx_seq_one_letter_code
_entity_poly.pdbx_strand_id
1 'polypeptide(L)'
;MAKAKVYFTSMRTAINDGLPNKLQRLIKTAGIGGIDFKNKFAAIKIHFGEPGNLAFLRPNYAAAVADVIKQLGGKPFLTDCNTLYVGGRKNAIDHIESAYKNGYVPYTTGCHVIIADGLKGTDEAYIPVKGGEYVKEAKIGRAIMDADIVISLSHFKGHELTGFGGAIKNIGMGCGSRAGKMEMHSAGKPSVRQNKCIGCGKCRNTCQVQAPEITVNEEGKRKCAINQQKCLGCGRCIGVCPTDAIVPDWAQANDVLNMKMAEYAKAVLDGRPHFHISLAIDISPCCDCHSENDAAVVADIGMFASFDPVALDRACIDAVNAAAPLPDTALSEAQHNEGDHFHKIFPSTDWRPCLAHAEKLGIGTQEYELIAVK
;
A
#
# COMPACT_ATOMS: atom_id res chain seq x y z
N MET A 1 8.98 -10.98 25.10
CA MET A 1 9.95 -10.43 24.12
C MET A 1 10.30 -8.99 24.52
N ALA A 2 11.45 -8.46 24.12
CA ALA A 2 11.75 -7.03 24.36
C ALA A 2 10.80 -6.19 23.51
N LYS A 3 10.32 -5.06 24.07
CA LYS A 3 9.47 -4.11 23.32
C LYS A 3 10.24 -3.53 22.15
N ALA A 4 9.57 -3.41 20.99
CA ALA A 4 10.15 -2.74 19.84
C ALA A 4 10.22 -1.23 20.07
N LYS A 5 11.25 -0.57 19.55
CA LYS A 5 11.39 0.89 19.67
C LYS A 5 10.67 1.56 18.51
N VAL A 6 9.74 2.46 18.82
CA VAL A 6 9.09 3.35 17.87
C VAL A 6 9.45 4.79 18.22
N TYR A 7 10.07 5.47 17.28
CA TYR A 7 10.47 6.88 17.43
C TYR A 7 9.39 7.79 16.89
N PHE A 8 9.13 8.88 17.58
CA PHE A 8 8.02 9.80 17.28
C PHE A 8 8.46 11.25 17.34
N THR A 9 7.97 12.07 16.42
CA THR A 9 8.04 13.54 16.49
C THR A 9 6.72 14.16 16.04
N SER A 10 6.24 15.16 16.77
CA SER A 10 4.98 15.87 16.44
C SER A 10 5.15 16.77 15.21
N MET A 11 4.02 17.27 14.66
CA MET A 11 4.03 18.22 13.53
C MET A 11 4.40 19.66 13.92
N ARG A 12 4.61 19.96 15.22
CA ARG A 12 5.04 21.29 15.65
C ARG A 12 6.47 21.56 15.18
N THR A 13 6.69 22.74 14.63
CA THR A 13 7.97 23.20 14.09
C THR A 13 8.52 24.38 14.90
N ALA A 14 9.79 24.70 14.72
CA ALA A 14 10.45 25.89 15.25
C ALA A 14 11.09 26.69 14.10
N ILE A 15 11.57 27.91 14.41
CA ILE A 15 12.32 28.71 13.43
C ILE A 15 13.53 27.91 12.95
N ASN A 16 13.71 27.81 11.64
CA ASN A 16 14.78 27.06 10.96
C ASN A 16 14.74 25.54 11.15
N ASP A 17 13.66 24.98 11.69
CA ASP A 17 13.48 23.53 11.87
C ASP A 17 12.12 23.07 11.29
N GLY A 18 12.03 23.04 9.98
CA GLY A 18 10.84 22.61 9.25
C GLY A 18 10.63 21.10 9.27
N LEU A 19 9.46 20.64 8.81
CA LEU A 19 9.07 19.22 8.84
C LEU A 19 10.05 18.28 8.11
N PRO A 20 10.64 18.64 6.94
CA PRO A 20 11.65 17.78 6.31
C PRO A 20 12.88 17.55 7.19
N ASN A 21 13.38 18.60 7.88
CA ASN A 21 14.51 18.48 8.81
C ASN A 21 14.17 17.60 10.02
N LYS A 22 12.96 17.75 10.55
CA LYS A 22 12.46 16.91 11.64
C LYS A 22 12.36 15.45 11.22
N LEU A 23 11.87 15.16 10.00
CA LEU A 23 11.81 13.81 9.48
C LEU A 23 13.22 13.20 9.33
N GLN A 24 14.16 13.94 8.78
CA GLN A 24 15.55 13.48 8.67
C GLN A 24 16.17 13.20 10.04
N ARG A 25 15.93 14.06 11.03
CA ARG A 25 16.39 13.86 12.42
C ARG A 25 15.73 12.62 13.03
N LEU A 26 14.42 12.45 12.86
CA LEU A 26 13.67 11.30 13.34
C LEU A 26 14.29 9.98 12.84
N ILE A 27 14.45 9.83 11.53
CA ILE A 27 14.95 8.57 10.94
C ILE A 27 16.41 8.30 11.26
N LYS A 28 17.23 9.36 11.38
CA LYS A 28 18.63 9.23 11.84
C LYS A 28 18.69 8.78 13.31
N THR A 29 17.87 9.38 14.17
CA THR A 29 17.77 9.00 15.60
C THR A 29 17.20 7.59 15.77
N ALA A 30 16.27 7.18 14.92
CA ALA A 30 15.71 5.83 14.89
C ALA A 30 16.70 4.77 14.37
N GLY A 31 17.87 5.18 13.89
CA GLY A 31 18.97 4.26 13.58
C GLY A 31 19.04 3.80 12.13
N ILE A 32 18.41 4.47 11.17
CA ILE A 32 18.48 4.10 9.74
C ILE A 32 19.94 3.99 9.24
N GLY A 33 20.86 4.77 9.82
CA GLY A 33 22.30 4.71 9.51
C GLY A 33 22.99 3.40 9.88
N GLY A 34 22.34 2.50 10.64
CA GLY A 34 22.82 1.15 10.91
C GLY A 34 22.67 0.19 9.71
N ILE A 35 21.92 0.57 8.68
CA ILE A 35 21.81 -0.18 7.43
C ILE A 35 22.98 0.22 6.52
N ASP A 36 23.68 -0.77 5.97
CA ASP A 36 24.72 -0.53 4.96
C ASP A 36 24.07 -0.18 3.61
N PHE A 37 24.03 1.11 3.28
CA PHE A 37 23.49 1.63 2.00
C PHE A 37 24.55 1.75 0.90
N LYS A 38 25.83 1.60 1.20
CA LYS A 38 26.90 1.91 0.25
C LYS A 38 26.78 1.14 -1.07
N ASN A 39 26.57 1.88 -2.15
CA ASN A 39 26.37 1.36 -3.52
C ASN A 39 25.15 0.46 -3.72
N LYS A 40 24.20 0.42 -2.77
CA LYS A 40 23.01 -0.43 -2.81
C LYS A 40 21.78 0.31 -3.33
N PHE A 41 20.91 -0.41 -4.02
CA PHE A 41 19.61 0.08 -4.42
C PHE A 41 18.65 0.04 -3.23
N ALA A 42 18.00 1.17 -2.95
CA ALA A 42 17.02 1.31 -1.89
C ALA A 42 15.65 1.66 -2.49
N ALA A 43 14.71 0.72 -2.41
CA ALA A 43 13.33 0.93 -2.83
C ALA A 43 12.58 1.69 -1.74
N ILE A 44 12.22 2.94 -1.98
CA ILE A 44 11.31 3.70 -1.13
C ILE A 44 9.89 3.39 -1.61
N LYS A 45 9.22 2.48 -0.91
CA LYS A 45 7.84 2.13 -1.20
C LYS A 45 6.91 3.21 -0.64
N ILE A 46 6.21 3.85 -1.54
CA ILE A 46 5.26 4.91 -1.23
C ILE A 46 4.01 4.78 -2.12
N HIS A 47 2.87 5.29 -1.67
CA HIS A 47 1.68 5.46 -2.48
C HIS A 47 1.68 6.84 -3.11
N PHE A 48 1.55 6.94 -4.43
CA PHE A 48 1.64 8.21 -5.15
C PHE A 48 0.34 9.04 -5.16
N GLY A 49 -0.75 8.52 -4.59
CA GLY A 49 -2.08 9.12 -4.66
C GLY A 49 -2.82 8.77 -5.96
N GLU A 50 -4.11 8.47 -5.87
CA GLU A 50 -4.99 8.37 -7.04
C GLU A 50 -5.29 9.78 -7.56
N PRO A 51 -5.41 10.02 -8.88
CA PRO A 51 -5.79 11.33 -9.40
C PRO A 51 -7.09 11.85 -8.78
N GLY A 52 -7.03 13.07 -8.21
CA GLY A 52 -8.14 13.69 -7.47
C GLY A 52 -7.99 13.64 -5.94
N ASN A 53 -7.27 12.66 -5.40
CA ASN A 53 -6.95 12.62 -3.98
C ASN A 53 -5.87 13.66 -3.65
N LEU A 54 -6.04 14.42 -2.58
CA LEU A 54 -5.10 15.45 -2.13
C LEU A 54 -4.56 15.19 -0.70
N ALA A 55 -4.97 14.09 -0.05
CA ALA A 55 -4.46 13.69 1.26
C ALA A 55 -3.21 12.82 1.18
N PHE A 56 -2.74 12.45 -0.02
CA PHE A 56 -1.51 11.68 -0.18
C PHE A 56 -0.28 12.42 0.38
N LEU A 57 0.76 11.70 0.77
CA LEU A 57 1.98 12.30 1.31
C LEU A 57 2.62 13.26 0.30
N ARG A 58 3.02 14.44 0.77
CA ARG A 58 3.70 15.44 -0.08
C ARG A 58 5.07 14.94 -0.52
N PRO A 59 5.48 15.16 -1.80
CA PRO A 59 6.79 14.75 -2.33
C PRO A 59 8.00 15.20 -1.50
N ASN A 60 7.86 16.29 -0.74
CA ASN A 60 8.89 16.81 0.16
C ASN A 60 9.33 15.78 1.22
N TYR A 61 8.42 14.95 1.71
CA TYR A 61 8.78 13.88 2.64
C TYR A 61 9.60 12.78 1.98
N ALA A 62 9.24 12.42 0.74
CA ALA A 62 10.01 11.46 -0.05
C ALA A 62 11.42 12.00 -0.35
N ALA A 63 11.54 13.29 -0.68
CA ALA A 63 12.83 13.97 -0.87
C ALA A 63 13.70 13.89 0.39
N ALA A 64 13.13 14.20 1.56
CA ALA A 64 13.86 14.15 2.83
C ALA A 64 14.41 12.75 3.15
N VAL A 65 13.65 11.69 2.85
CA VAL A 65 14.10 10.29 3.03
C VAL A 65 15.16 9.93 1.99
N ALA A 66 14.95 10.28 0.72
CA ALA A 66 15.90 10.02 -0.37
C ALA A 66 17.27 10.68 -0.11
N ASP A 67 17.26 11.91 0.42
CA ASP A 67 18.49 12.64 0.77
C ASP A 67 19.29 11.93 1.86
N VAL A 68 18.63 11.42 2.90
CA VAL A 68 19.33 10.65 3.95
C VAL A 68 19.94 9.37 3.36
N ILE A 69 19.23 8.63 2.51
CA ILE A 69 19.75 7.43 1.86
C ILE A 69 20.96 7.75 0.99
N LYS A 70 20.93 8.85 0.21
CA LYS A 70 22.07 9.30 -0.59
C LYS A 70 23.27 9.71 0.27
N GLN A 71 23.04 10.42 1.38
CA GLN A 71 24.09 10.76 2.34
C GLN A 71 24.77 9.50 2.91
N LEU A 72 24.04 8.39 3.03
CA LEU A 72 24.56 7.09 3.45
C LEU A 72 25.18 6.29 2.28
N GLY A 73 25.26 6.86 1.07
CA GLY A 73 25.87 6.25 -0.10
C GLY A 73 24.96 5.31 -0.89
N GLY A 74 23.66 5.30 -0.61
CA GLY A 74 22.66 4.49 -1.29
C GLY A 74 22.15 5.11 -2.60
N LYS A 75 21.47 4.29 -3.39
CA LYS A 75 20.82 4.66 -4.66
C LYS A 75 19.29 4.53 -4.49
N PRO A 76 18.60 5.56 -3.95
CA PRO A 76 17.16 5.48 -3.74
C PRO A 76 16.38 5.63 -5.04
N PHE A 77 15.23 4.96 -5.10
CA PHE A 77 14.18 5.19 -6.08
C PHE A 77 12.81 5.07 -5.41
N LEU A 78 11.83 5.81 -5.91
CA LEU A 78 10.45 5.73 -5.45
C LEU A 78 9.72 4.62 -6.21
N THR A 79 8.90 3.84 -5.54
CA THR A 79 8.22 2.72 -6.20
C THR A 79 6.84 2.42 -5.62
N ASP A 80 6.00 1.89 -6.47
CA ASP A 80 4.71 1.25 -6.20
C ASP A 80 4.46 0.19 -7.27
N CYS A 81 3.43 -0.65 -7.12
CA CYS A 81 2.93 -1.55 -8.15
C CYS A 81 1.59 -1.08 -8.70
N ASN A 82 1.31 -1.42 -9.97
CA ASN A 82 0.06 -1.08 -10.64
C ASN A 82 -1.16 -1.56 -9.87
N THR A 83 -2.27 -0.82 -10.02
CA THR A 83 -3.52 -1.13 -9.34
C THR A 83 -4.32 -2.22 -10.04
N LEU A 84 -5.22 -2.83 -9.28
CA LEU A 84 -6.16 -3.83 -9.77
C LEU A 84 -7.50 -3.22 -10.19
N TYR A 85 -7.87 -2.09 -9.59
CA TYR A 85 -9.13 -1.38 -9.86
C TYR A 85 -8.95 -0.34 -10.98
N VAL A 86 -10.08 0.19 -11.40
CA VAL A 86 -10.17 1.28 -12.38
C VAL A 86 -9.66 2.58 -11.78
N GLY A 87 -8.73 3.24 -12.45
CA GLY A 87 -8.13 4.49 -12.00
C GLY A 87 -6.94 4.90 -12.84
N GLY A 88 -6.24 5.93 -12.38
CA GLY A 88 -5.08 6.52 -13.06
C GLY A 88 -3.79 5.70 -12.94
N ARG A 89 -3.81 4.55 -12.25
CA ARG A 89 -2.60 3.77 -11.95
C ARG A 89 -2.68 2.31 -12.42
N LYS A 90 -3.43 2.03 -13.52
CA LYS A 90 -3.65 0.69 -14.07
C LYS A 90 -2.45 0.10 -14.83
N ASN A 91 -1.57 0.92 -15.35
CA ASN A 91 -0.37 0.54 -16.07
C ASN A 91 0.75 1.52 -15.73
N ALA A 92 2.00 1.15 -16.02
CA ALA A 92 3.14 1.96 -15.58
C ALA A 92 3.15 3.38 -16.16
N ILE A 93 2.66 3.60 -17.38
CA ILE A 93 2.66 4.93 -17.99
C ILE A 93 1.68 5.84 -17.25
N ASP A 94 0.42 5.42 -17.10
CA ASP A 94 -0.60 6.19 -16.38
C ASP A 94 -0.21 6.36 -14.91
N HIS A 95 0.41 5.34 -14.31
CA HIS A 95 0.86 5.37 -12.92
C HIS A 95 1.99 6.40 -12.70
N ILE A 96 2.98 6.44 -13.60
CA ILE A 96 4.05 7.45 -13.57
C ILE A 96 3.45 8.84 -13.81
N GLU A 97 2.50 8.98 -14.75
CA GLU A 97 1.81 10.24 -14.98
C GLU A 97 1.03 10.71 -13.73
N SER A 98 0.33 9.81 -13.03
CA SER A 98 -0.32 10.12 -11.76
C SER A 98 0.70 10.58 -10.71
N ALA A 99 1.83 9.89 -10.56
CA ALA A 99 2.90 10.29 -9.66
C ALA A 99 3.44 11.69 -10.01
N TYR A 100 3.65 11.97 -11.30
CA TYR A 100 4.18 13.25 -11.75
C TYR A 100 3.19 14.40 -11.54
N LYS A 101 1.89 14.18 -11.81
CA LYS A 101 0.82 15.16 -11.51
C LYS A 101 0.74 15.48 -10.01
N ASN A 102 1.03 14.51 -9.16
CA ASN A 102 1.09 14.67 -7.72
C ASN A 102 2.47 15.18 -7.21
N GLY A 103 3.36 15.60 -8.14
CA GLY A 103 4.63 16.26 -7.83
C GLY A 103 5.79 15.31 -7.55
N TYR A 104 5.65 13.99 -7.68
CA TYR A 104 6.73 13.03 -7.50
C TYR A 104 7.61 12.92 -8.75
N VAL A 105 8.22 14.03 -9.13
CA VAL A 105 9.19 14.08 -10.24
C VAL A 105 10.63 14.07 -9.73
N PRO A 106 11.60 13.61 -10.51
CA PRO A 106 13.01 13.56 -10.07
C PRO A 106 13.57 14.90 -9.60
N TYR A 107 13.05 16.00 -10.15
CA TYR A 107 13.45 17.35 -9.74
C TYR A 107 13.02 17.71 -8.31
N THR A 108 11.82 17.29 -7.89
CA THR A 108 11.28 17.59 -6.54
C THR A 108 11.72 16.57 -5.50
N THR A 109 11.83 15.29 -5.88
CA THR A 109 12.12 14.19 -4.94
C THR A 109 13.60 13.80 -4.91
N GLY A 110 14.38 14.26 -5.87
CA GLY A 110 15.78 13.90 -6.00
C GLY A 110 16.03 12.47 -6.44
N CYS A 111 15.01 11.66 -6.74
CA CYS A 111 15.15 10.28 -7.23
C CYS A 111 14.08 9.91 -8.25
N HIS A 112 14.33 8.84 -9.00
CA HIS A 112 13.43 8.40 -10.07
C HIS A 112 12.26 7.57 -9.53
N VAL A 113 11.16 7.54 -10.29
CA VAL A 113 10.02 6.64 -10.07
C VAL A 113 10.18 5.40 -10.95
N ILE A 114 10.06 4.22 -10.34
CA ILE A 114 10.05 2.93 -11.03
C ILE A 114 8.78 2.18 -10.61
N ILE A 115 7.92 1.83 -11.56
CA ILE A 115 6.76 0.99 -11.28
C ILE A 115 7.22 -0.46 -11.26
N ALA A 116 7.15 -1.08 -10.08
CA ALA A 116 7.90 -2.29 -9.77
C ALA A 116 7.43 -3.56 -10.48
N ASP A 117 6.16 -3.61 -10.88
CA ASP A 117 5.57 -4.75 -11.59
C ASP A 117 5.47 -4.53 -13.11
N GLY A 118 6.26 -3.58 -13.65
CA GLY A 118 6.42 -3.33 -15.08
C GLY A 118 5.21 -2.70 -15.76
N LEU A 119 5.27 -2.63 -17.09
CA LEU A 119 4.31 -1.88 -17.92
C LEU A 119 2.85 -2.29 -17.67
N LYS A 120 2.58 -3.58 -17.51
CA LYS A 120 1.22 -4.14 -17.41
C LYS A 120 0.91 -4.77 -16.04
N GLY A 121 1.75 -4.56 -15.02
CA GLY A 121 1.56 -5.15 -13.71
C GLY A 121 1.85 -6.67 -13.64
N THR A 122 2.71 -7.16 -14.53
CA THR A 122 2.98 -8.60 -14.70
C THR A 122 4.46 -8.96 -14.67
N ASP A 123 5.32 -8.00 -14.36
CA ASP A 123 6.73 -8.25 -14.10
C ASP A 123 6.90 -8.51 -12.59
N GLU A 124 6.97 -9.80 -12.24
CA GLU A 124 6.86 -10.25 -10.86
C GLU A 124 7.89 -11.31 -10.48
N ALA A 125 8.24 -11.32 -9.21
CA ALA A 125 8.98 -12.39 -8.56
C ALA A 125 8.02 -13.23 -7.72
N TYR A 126 8.24 -14.53 -7.71
CA TYR A 126 7.51 -15.51 -6.92
C TYR A 126 8.32 -15.81 -5.67
N ILE A 127 7.81 -15.43 -4.51
CA ILE A 127 8.55 -15.51 -3.23
C ILE A 127 7.82 -16.46 -2.28
N PRO A 128 8.45 -17.56 -1.86
CA PRO A 128 7.86 -18.47 -0.88
C PRO A 128 7.57 -17.74 0.45
N VAL A 129 6.37 -17.95 1.01
CA VAL A 129 5.97 -17.38 2.30
C VAL A 129 6.17 -18.43 3.40
N LYS A 130 7.28 -18.32 4.12
CA LYS A 130 7.56 -19.23 5.24
C LYS A 130 6.56 -19.01 6.37
N GLY A 131 5.82 -20.05 6.74
CA GLY A 131 4.78 -19.97 7.77
C GLY A 131 3.46 -19.38 7.29
N GLY A 132 3.29 -19.10 5.99
CA GLY A 132 2.03 -18.62 5.42
C GLY A 132 0.92 -19.67 5.51
N GLU A 133 -0.25 -19.23 5.94
CA GLU A 133 -1.46 -20.06 6.07
C GLU A 133 -2.33 -19.98 4.81
N TYR A 134 -2.36 -18.80 4.17
CA TYR A 134 -3.21 -18.47 3.03
C TYR A 134 -2.43 -18.36 1.73
N VAL A 135 -1.17 -17.92 1.79
CA VAL A 135 -0.30 -17.69 0.64
C VAL A 135 0.94 -18.57 0.76
N LYS A 136 1.13 -19.47 -0.18
CA LYS A 136 2.34 -20.30 -0.25
C LYS A 136 3.49 -19.57 -0.92
N GLU A 137 3.16 -18.78 -1.94
CA GLU A 137 4.12 -18.06 -2.78
C GLU A 137 3.52 -16.71 -3.19
N ALA A 138 4.10 -15.63 -2.66
CA ALA A 138 3.66 -14.27 -2.94
C ALA A 138 4.20 -13.78 -4.30
N LYS A 139 3.39 -13.05 -5.04
CA LYS A 139 3.70 -12.45 -6.34
C LYS A 139 4.02 -10.99 -6.15
N ILE A 140 5.30 -10.66 -6.07
CA ILE A 140 5.82 -9.33 -5.73
C ILE A 140 6.38 -8.64 -6.97
N GLY A 141 6.18 -7.32 -7.11
CA GLY A 141 6.77 -6.54 -8.19
C GLY A 141 8.29 -6.72 -8.27
N ARG A 142 8.80 -7.04 -9.46
CA ARG A 142 10.21 -7.43 -9.69
C ARG A 142 11.19 -6.41 -9.16
N ALA A 143 11.04 -5.13 -9.47
CA ALA A 143 12.00 -4.10 -9.07
C ALA A 143 12.12 -3.93 -7.54
N ILE A 144 11.07 -4.27 -6.76
CA ILE A 144 11.15 -4.29 -5.30
C ILE A 144 12.05 -5.44 -4.84
N MET A 145 11.94 -6.60 -5.48
CA MET A 145 12.74 -7.78 -5.13
C MET A 145 14.18 -7.68 -5.59
N ASP A 146 14.45 -6.91 -6.65
CA ASP A 146 15.79 -6.62 -7.16
C ASP A 146 16.52 -5.54 -6.32
N ALA A 147 15.78 -4.77 -5.50
CA ALA A 147 16.39 -3.81 -4.57
C ALA A 147 17.05 -4.52 -3.38
N ASP A 148 18.19 -4.00 -2.93
CA ASP A 148 18.92 -4.53 -1.78
C ASP A 148 18.23 -4.20 -0.45
N ILE A 149 17.56 -3.03 -0.39
CA ILE A 149 16.97 -2.46 0.82
C ILE A 149 15.55 -1.99 0.53
N VAL A 150 14.64 -2.22 1.47
CA VAL A 150 13.25 -1.74 1.40
C VAL A 150 12.99 -0.71 2.50
N ILE A 151 12.56 0.48 2.08
CA ILE A 151 12.10 1.55 2.98
C ILE A 151 10.61 1.76 2.75
N SER A 152 9.75 1.57 3.75
CA SER A 152 8.37 2.00 3.62
C SER A 152 8.20 3.44 4.07
N LEU A 153 7.65 4.28 3.20
CA LEU A 153 7.18 5.62 3.55
C LEU A 153 5.66 5.61 3.42
N SER A 154 4.99 5.53 4.55
CA SER A 154 3.57 5.21 4.63
C SER A 154 2.76 6.42 5.09
N HIS A 155 1.67 6.69 4.41
CA HIS A 155 0.60 7.54 4.91
C HIS A 155 -0.30 6.69 5.80
N PHE A 156 -0.48 7.10 7.06
CA PHE A 156 -1.37 6.42 7.99
C PHE A 156 -2.76 7.04 7.96
N LYS A 157 -3.79 6.28 7.58
CA LYS A 157 -5.17 6.73 7.35
C LYS A 157 -6.17 5.58 7.42
N GLY A 158 -7.47 5.89 7.36
CA GLY A 158 -8.55 4.91 7.28
C GLY A 158 -8.53 4.05 6.02
N HIS A 159 -9.29 2.95 6.07
CA HIS A 159 -9.51 2.08 4.91
C HIS A 159 -10.75 1.20 5.12
N GLU A 160 -11.63 1.19 4.13
CA GLU A 160 -12.95 0.56 4.14
C GLU A 160 -12.95 -0.98 4.24
N LEU A 161 -11.82 -1.65 3.95
CA LEU A 161 -11.71 -3.12 4.03
C LEU A 161 -10.75 -3.59 5.11
N THR A 162 -9.71 -2.81 5.44
CA THR A 162 -8.64 -3.23 6.34
C THR A 162 -8.63 -2.47 7.67
N GLY A 163 -9.60 -1.59 7.90
CA GLY A 163 -9.68 -0.70 9.05
C GLY A 163 -8.77 0.52 8.87
N PHE A 164 -7.47 0.31 8.68
CA PHE A 164 -6.51 1.37 8.34
C PHE A 164 -5.50 0.94 7.28
N GLY A 165 -4.79 1.90 6.72
CA GLY A 165 -3.61 1.70 5.90
C GLY A 165 -2.38 2.27 6.58
N GLY A 166 -1.38 1.43 6.86
CA GLY A 166 -0.10 1.76 7.46
C GLY A 166 1.07 1.09 6.76
N ALA A 167 2.14 0.78 7.49
CA ALA A 167 3.37 0.18 6.94
C ALA A 167 3.13 -1.23 6.38
N ILE A 168 2.39 -2.09 7.10
CA ILE A 168 2.11 -3.45 6.64
C ILE A 168 1.29 -3.43 5.35
N LYS A 169 0.26 -2.58 5.26
CA LYS A 169 -0.52 -2.42 4.04
C LYS A 169 0.31 -1.87 2.89
N ASN A 170 1.12 -0.85 3.16
CA ASN A 170 2.00 -0.24 2.15
C ASN A 170 2.98 -1.27 1.56
N ILE A 171 3.53 -2.16 2.38
CA ILE A 171 4.42 -3.23 1.93
C ILE A 171 3.61 -4.40 1.36
N GLY A 172 2.69 -4.99 2.10
CA GLY A 172 1.97 -6.21 1.69
C GLY A 172 1.14 -6.00 0.42
N MET A 173 0.15 -5.12 0.49
CA MET A 173 -0.71 -4.81 -0.65
C MET A 173 0.05 -4.03 -1.72
N GLY A 174 0.82 -3.03 -1.31
CA GLY A 174 1.49 -2.12 -2.24
C GLY A 174 2.56 -2.79 -3.09
N CYS A 175 3.34 -3.72 -2.55
CA CYS A 175 4.39 -4.44 -3.29
C CYS A 175 3.86 -5.63 -4.11
N GLY A 176 2.64 -6.10 -3.84
CA GLY A 176 2.02 -7.15 -4.65
C GLY A 176 1.89 -6.73 -6.12
N SER A 177 2.30 -7.60 -7.05
CA SER A 177 1.99 -7.43 -8.48
C SER A 177 0.47 -7.43 -8.70
N ARG A 178 0.02 -7.22 -9.93
CA ARG A 178 -1.39 -7.33 -10.25
C ARG A 178 -1.98 -8.70 -9.86
N ALA A 179 -1.26 -9.78 -10.14
CA ALA A 179 -1.68 -11.13 -9.73
C ALA A 179 -1.64 -11.30 -8.22
N GLY A 180 -0.67 -10.71 -7.53
CA GLY A 180 -0.60 -10.68 -6.08
C GLY A 180 -1.78 -9.93 -5.44
N LYS A 181 -2.10 -8.75 -5.96
CA LYS A 181 -3.28 -7.99 -5.50
C LYS A 181 -4.58 -8.78 -5.75
N MET A 182 -4.67 -9.49 -6.89
CA MET A 182 -5.81 -10.36 -7.19
C MET A 182 -5.95 -11.49 -6.16
N GLU A 183 -4.85 -12.14 -5.78
CA GLU A 183 -4.85 -13.21 -4.78
C GLU A 183 -5.24 -12.72 -3.38
N MET A 184 -4.85 -11.49 -3.02
CA MET A 184 -5.23 -10.91 -1.73
C MET A 184 -6.70 -10.53 -1.66
N HIS A 185 -7.23 -9.88 -2.71
CA HIS A 185 -8.60 -9.34 -2.73
C HIS A 185 -9.69 -10.35 -3.09
N SER A 186 -9.34 -11.46 -3.72
CA SER A 186 -10.31 -12.43 -4.21
C SER A 186 -9.75 -13.85 -4.06
N ALA A 187 -10.52 -14.84 -4.54
CA ALA A 187 -9.97 -16.20 -4.72
C ALA A 187 -8.92 -16.28 -5.85
N GLY A 188 -8.39 -15.14 -6.28
CA GLY A 188 -7.38 -15.03 -7.32
C GLY A 188 -7.92 -15.03 -8.74
N LYS A 189 -9.22 -14.80 -8.95
CA LYS A 189 -9.86 -14.86 -10.28
C LYS A 189 -10.79 -13.66 -10.53
N PRO A 190 -10.83 -13.13 -11.78
CA PRO A 190 -11.65 -11.99 -12.12
C PRO A 190 -13.07 -12.40 -12.52
N SER A 191 -13.99 -11.42 -12.43
CA SER A 191 -15.36 -11.51 -12.93
C SER A 191 -15.62 -10.48 -14.04
N VAL A 192 -16.76 -10.57 -14.74
CA VAL A 192 -17.14 -9.65 -15.83
C VAL A 192 -18.46 -8.98 -15.51
N ARG A 193 -18.45 -7.65 -15.41
CA ARG A 193 -19.65 -6.81 -15.34
C ARG A 193 -20.28 -6.76 -16.72
N GLN A 194 -21.35 -7.53 -16.94
CA GLN A 194 -21.98 -7.72 -18.24
C GLN A 194 -22.54 -6.43 -18.84
N ASN A 195 -23.04 -5.50 -18.01
CA ASN A 195 -23.55 -4.19 -18.43
C ASN A 195 -22.46 -3.29 -19.04
N LYS A 196 -21.19 -3.45 -18.64
CA LYS A 196 -20.05 -2.69 -19.17
C LYS A 196 -19.30 -3.41 -20.30
N CYS A 197 -19.51 -4.72 -20.47
CA CYS A 197 -18.81 -5.50 -21.49
C CYS A 197 -19.33 -5.20 -22.89
N ILE A 198 -18.44 -4.80 -23.81
CA ILE A 198 -18.74 -4.54 -25.22
C ILE A 198 -18.31 -5.69 -26.15
N GLY A 199 -17.85 -6.83 -25.62
CA GLY A 199 -17.45 -8.00 -26.40
C GLY A 199 -16.28 -7.78 -27.35
N CYS A 200 -15.39 -6.82 -27.10
CA CYS A 200 -14.30 -6.44 -28.00
C CYS A 200 -13.17 -7.50 -28.15
N GLY A 201 -13.10 -8.48 -27.27
CA GLY A 201 -12.14 -9.59 -27.33
C GLY A 201 -10.72 -9.26 -26.85
N LYS A 202 -10.38 -8.03 -26.46
CA LYS A 202 -9.04 -7.68 -25.98
C LYS A 202 -8.55 -8.55 -24.82
N CYS A 203 -9.46 -8.89 -23.90
CA CYS A 203 -9.17 -9.79 -22.77
C CYS A 203 -8.76 -11.20 -23.22
N ARG A 204 -9.41 -11.74 -24.24
CA ARG A 204 -9.08 -13.05 -24.82
C ARG A 204 -7.71 -13.01 -25.51
N ASN A 205 -7.44 -11.96 -26.28
CA ASN A 205 -6.20 -11.84 -27.04
C ASN A 205 -4.95 -11.69 -26.14
N THR A 206 -5.11 -11.16 -24.92
CA THR A 206 -4.01 -11.04 -23.95
C THR A 206 -3.85 -12.25 -23.03
N CYS A 207 -4.81 -13.19 -23.06
CA CYS A 207 -4.85 -14.33 -22.16
C CYS A 207 -4.09 -15.53 -22.73
N GLN A 208 -3.00 -15.94 -22.08
CA GLN A 208 -2.19 -17.09 -22.50
C GLN A 208 -2.95 -18.41 -22.49
N VAL A 209 -3.89 -18.57 -21.56
CA VAL A 209 -4.69 -19.80 -21.40
C VAL A 209 -6.09 -19.69 -22.01
N GLN A 210 -6.37 -18.61 -22.75
CA GLN A 210 -7.65 -18.38 -23.44
C GLN A 210 -8.88 -18.53 -22.52
N ALA A 211 -8.75 -18.16 -21.23
CA ALA A 211 -9.84 -18.25 -20.26
C ALA A 211 -11.02 -17.30 -20.54
N PRO A 212 -10.84 -16.06 -21.07
CA PRO A 212 -11.96 -15.23 -21.51
C PRO A 212 -12.60 -15.79 -22.79
N GLU A 213 -13.84 -16.18 -22.73
CA GLU A 213 -14.65 -16.69 -23.83
C GLU A 213 -15.64 -15.61 -24.28
N ILE A 214 -15.69 -15.35 -25.60
CA ILE A 214 -16.61 -14.37 -26.17
C ILE A 214 -17.77 -15.11 -26.80
N THR A 215 -18.97 -14.89 -26.29
CA THR A 215 -20.22 -15.47 -26.74
C THR A 215 -21.22 -14.39 -27.15
N VAL A 216 -22.25 -14.80 -27.88
CA VAL A 216 -23.39 -13.91 -28.19
C VAL A 216 -24.49 -14.26 -27.18
N ASN A 217 -25.02 -13.23 -26.50
CA ASN A 217 -26.11 -13.39 -25.55
C ASN A 217 -27.48 -13.47 -26.29
N GLU A 218 -28.54 -13.67 -25.53
CA GLU A 218 -29.93 -13.77 -26.07
C GLU A 218 -30.40 -12.55 -26.85
N GLU A 219 -29.80 -11.37 -26.54
CA GLU A 219 -30.07 -10.09 -27.23
C GLU A 219 -29.22 -9.91 -28.51
N GLY A 220 -28.46 -10.91 -28.93
CA GLY A 220 -27.57 -10.84 -30.09
C GLY A 220 -26.28 -10.04 -29.84
N LYS A 221 -25.98 -9.63 -28.60
CA LYS A 221 -24.80 -8.84 -28.25
C LYS A 221 -23.62 -9.74 -27.87
N ARG A 222 -22.44 -9.42 -28.38
CA ARG A 222 -21.20 -10.09 -27.96
C ARG A 222 -20.85 -9.72 -26.52
N LYS A 223 -20.56 -10.72 -25.71
CA LYS A 223 -20.21 -10.58 -24.29
C LYS A 223 -19.06 -11.53 -23.94
N CYS A 224 -18.34 -11.18 -22.88
CA CYS A 224 -17.26 -12.01 -22.34
C CYS A 224 -17.73 -12.76 -21.09
N ALA A 225 -17.36 -14.04 -20.99
CA ALA A 225 -17.36 -14.80 -19.74
C ALA A 225 -15.94 -15.30 -19.47
N ILE A 226 -15.56 -15.45 -18.22
CA ILE A 226 -14.25 -15.99 -17.85
C ILE A 226 -14.41 -17.41 -17.37
N ASN A 227 -13.81 -18.35 -18.10
CA ASN A 227 -13.75 -19.75 -17.68
C ASN A 227 -12.85 -19.84 -16.44
N GLN A 228 -13.47 -20.02 -15.28
CA GLN A 228 -12.78 -20.03 -13.99
C GLN A 228 -11.86 -21.25 -13.81
N GLN A 229 -12.10 -22.35 -14.51
CA GLN A 229 -11.22 -23.54 -14.45
C GLN A 229 -9.91 -23.32 -15.20
N LYS A 230 -9.94 -22.59 -16.32
CA LYS A 230 -8.75 -22.24 -17.12
C LYS A 230 -8.00 -21.04 -16.54
N CYS A 231 -8.67 -20.17 -15.78
CA CYS A 231 -8.11 -18.90 -15.33
C CYS A 231 -6.98 -19.10 -14.30
N LEU A 232 -5.81 -18.49 -14.56
CA LEU A 232 -4.64 -18.50 -13.69
C LEU A 232 -4.61 -17.32 -12.69
N GLY A 233 -5.61 -16.42 -12.69
CA GLY A 233 -5.65 -15.29 -11.77
C GLY A 233 -4.62 -14.18 -12.02
N CYS A 234 -3.94 -14.12 -13.16
CA CYS A 234 -2.87 -13.14 -13.43
C CYS A 234 -3.36 -11.69 -13.65
N GLY A 235 -4.67 -11.44 -13.75
CA GLY A 235 -5.27 -10.10 -13.89
C GLY A 235 -4.96 -9.33 -15.17
N ARG A 236 -4.25 -9.89 -16.16
CA ARG A 236 -3.92 -9.20 -17.43
C ARG A 236 -5.15 -8.67 -18.15
N CYS A 237 -6.24 -9.43 -18.14
CA CYS A 237 -7.51 -9.06 -18.77
C CYS A 237 -8.15 -7.80 -18.13
N ILE A 238 -7.93 -7.56 -16.84
CA ILE A 238 -8.36 -6.33 -16.16
C ILE A 238 -7.60 -5.14 -16.74
N GLY A 239 -6.27 -5.24 -16.85
CA GLY A 239 -5.41 -4.16 -17.34
C GLY A 239 -5.67 -3.71 -18.76
N VAL A 240 -6.24 -4.57 -19.63
CA VAL A 240 -6.49 -4.26 -21.05
C VAL A 240 -7.96 -3.98 -21.37
N CYS A 241 -8.86 -4.10 -20.40
CA CYS A 241 -10.28 -3.86 -20.63
C CYS A 241 -10.56 -2.36 -20.83
N PRO A 242 -11.04 -1.93 -22.02
CA PRO A 242 -11.23 -0.50 -22.31
C PRO A 242 -12.46 0.11 -21.65
N THR A 243 -13.38 -0.72 -21.17
CA THR A 243 -14.63 -0.31 -20.51
C THR A 243 -14.64 -0.68 -19.02
N ASP A 244 -13.51 -1.18 -18.50
CA ASP A 244 -13.39 -1.62 -17.11
C ASP A 244 -14.48 -2.62 -16.68
N ALA A 245 -14.89 -3.45 -17.64
CA ALA A 245 -15.89 -4.48 -17.42
C ALA A 245 -15.35 -5.67 -16.63
N ILE A 246 -14.02 -5.88 -16.61
CA ILE A 246 -13.40 -7.00 -15.90
C ILE A 246 -12.81 -6.47 -14.60
N VAL A 247 -13.22 -7.07 -13.48
CA VAL A 247 -12.89 -6.65 -12.13
C VAL A 247 -12.56 -7.87 -11.28
N PRO A 248 -11.86 -7.72 -10.14
CA PRO A 248 -11.81 -8.76 -9.10
C PRO A 248 -13.23 -9.07 -8.63
N ASP A 249 -13.46 -10.26 -8.13
CA ASP A 249 -14.76 -10.63 -7.58
C ASP A 249 -15.04 -10.00 -6.19
N TRP A 250 -14.00 -9.45 -5.51
CA TRP A 250 -14.07 -8.84 -4.18
C TRP A 250 -14.72 -9.74 -3.11
N ALA A 251 -14.70 -11.05 -3.33
CA ALA A 251 -15.40 -12.01 -2.47
C ALA A 251 -14.60 -12.42 -1.22
N GLN A 252 -13.39 -11.89 -1.05
CA GLN A 252 -12.55 -12.23 0.09
C GLN A 252 -13.07 -11.54 1.36
N ALA A 253 -13.28 -12.31 2.44
CA ALA A 253 -13.58 -11.75 3.75
C ALA A 253 -12.44 -10.82 4.22
N ASN A 254 -12.78 -9.72 4.88
CA ASN A 254 -11.83 -8.68 5.29
C ASN A 254 -10.70 -9.23 6.17
N ASP A 255 -11.00 -10.17 7.08
CA ASP A 255 -9.99 -10.79 7.94
C ASP A 255 -8.97 -11.60 7.14
N VAL A 256 -9.43 -12.38 6.16
CA VAL A 256 -8.54 -13.16 5.29
C VAL A 256 -7.71 -12.24 4.38
N LEU A 257 -8.28 -11.14 3.90
CA LEU A 257 -7.53 -10.10 3.20
C LEU A 257 -6.42 -9.55 4.08
N ASN A 258 -6.73 -9.20 5.33
CA ASN A 258 -5.78 -8.69 6.32
C ASN A 258 -4.63 -9.69 6.60
N MET A 259 -4.94 -10.98 6.75
CA MET A 259 -3.93 -12.01 6.98
C MET A 259 -3.06 -12.25 5.74
N LYS A 260 -3.64 -12.33 4.53
CA LYS A 260 -2.87 -12.42 3.28
C LYS A 260 -1.95 -11.22 3.07
N MET A 261 -2.40 -10.02 3.44
CA MET A 261 -1.59 -8.80 3.35
C MET A 261 -0.36 -8.88 4.27
N ALA A 262 -0.50 -9.41 5.49
CA ALA A 262 0.63 -9.66 6.38
C ALA A 262 1.61 -10.71 5.80
N GLU A 263 1.09 -11.76 5.16
CA GLU A 263 1.92 -12.78 4.49
C GLU A 263 2.70 -12.22 3.30
N TYR A 264 2.09 -11.34 2.52
CA TYR A 264 2.77 -10.60 1.45
C TYR A 264 3.85 -9.66 1.99
N ALA A 265 3.57 -8.97 3.12
CA ALA A 265 4.60 -8.16 3.79
C ALA A 265 5.77 -9.02 4.27
N LYS A 266 5.52 -10.21 4.83
CA LYS A 266 6.55 -11.19 5.19
C LYS A 266 7.43 -11.55 4.00
N ALA A 267 6.84 -11.86 2.85
CA ALA A 267 7.58 -12.21 1.64
C ALA A 267 8.53 -11.10 1.17
N VAL A 268 8.11 -9.83 1.31
CA VAL A 268 8.93 -8.69 0.92
C VAL A 268 10.09 -8.45 1.90
N LEU A 269 9.86 -8.60 3.20
CA LEU A 269 10.79 -8.18 4.24
C LEU A 269 11.75 -9.28 4.70
N ASP A 270 11.39 -10.57 4.54
CA ASP A 270 12.15 -11.69 5.07
C ASP A 270 13.58 -11.73 4.50
N GLY A 271 14.56 -11.71 5.40
CA GLY A 271 15.97 -11.85 5.06
C GLY A 271 16.62 -10.63 4.38
N ARG A 272 15.97 -9.45 4.35
CA ARG A 272 16.58 -8.24 3.78
C ARG A 272 16.55 -7.06 4.74
N PRO A 273 17.48 -6.11 4.62
CA PRO A 273 17.44 -4.86 5.38
C PRO A 273 16.20 -4.04 5.02
N HIS A 274 15.49 -3.56 6.03
CA HIS A 274 14.31 -2.72 5.85
C HIS A 274 14.19 -1.69 6.98
N PHE A 275 13.44 -0.62 6.72
CA PHE A 275 13.13 0.40 7.68
C PHE A 275 11.77 1.04 7.35
N HIS A 276 11.01 1.42 8.36
CA HIS A 276 9.63 1.84 8.20
C HIS A 276 9.39 3.23 8.78
N ILE A 277 8.68 4.04 8.02
CA ILE A 277 8.30 5.42 8.35
C ILE A 277 6.80 5.55 8.10
N SER A 278 6.05 6.05 9.07
CA SER A 278 4.63 6.34 8.94
C SER A 278 4.34 7.78 9.33
N LEU A 279 3.62 8.50 8.49
CA LEU A 279 3.14 9.84 8.77
C LEU A 279 1.64 9.77 9.04
N ALA A 280 1.26 10.08 10.29
CA ALA A 280 -0.13 10.20 10.73
C ALA A 280 -0.55 11.66 10.62
N ILE A 281 -0.81 12.07 9.39
CA ILE A 281 -1.18 13.43 8.96
C ILE A 281 -2.25 13.32 7.88
N ASP A 282 -3.07 14.35 7.68
CA ASP A 282 -4.17 14.32 6.70
C ASP A 282 -4.98 13.00 6.81
N ILE A 283 -5.31 12.57 8.04
CA ILE A 283 -5.83 11.23 8.35
C ILE A 283 -7.28 11.11 7.87
N SER A 284 -7.45 10.88 6.58
CA SER A 284 -8.75 10.72 5.95
C SER A 284 -9.38 9.35 6.25
N PRO A 285 -10.71 9.22 6.22
CA PRO A 285 -11.37 7.92 6.31
C PRO A 285 -11.08 7.04 5.08
N CYS A 286 -10.92 7.67 3.90
CA CYS A 286 -10.67 6.97 2.65
C CYS A 286 -9.16 6.78 2.41
N CYS A 287 -8.83 5.66 1.77
CA CYS A 287 -7.45 5.37 1.36
C CYS A 287 -7.03 6.26 0.17
N ASP A 288 -5.74 6.59 0.06
CA ASP A 288 -5.16 7.30 -1.11
C ASP A 288 -5.40 6.59 -2.44
N CYS A 289 -5.96 5.39 -2.40
CA CYS A 289 -6.37 4.62 -3.57
C CYS A 289 -7.71 5.07 -4.18
N HIS A 290 -8.44 5.95 -3.49
CA HIS A 290 -9.65 6.61 -3.99
C HIS A 290 -9.30 8.00 -4.54
N SER A 291 -10.06 8.49 -5.50
CA SER A 291 -9.93 9.84 -6.03
C SER A 291 -10.41 10.91 -5.03
N GLU A 292 -11.33 10.54 -4.17
CA GLU A 292 -11.84 11.33 -3.05
C GLU A 292 -11.11 10.93 -1.75
N ASN A 293 -10.72 11.89 -0.92
CA ASN A 293 -10.09 11.60 0.38
C ASN A 293 -11.01 11.89 1.58
N ASP A 294 -12.00 12.79 1.41
CA ASP A 294 -12.80 13.32 2.49
C ASP A 294 -11.99 14.12 3.54
N ALA A 295 -12.64 14.72 4.52
CA ALA A 295 -12.01 15.49 5.58
C ALA A 295 -11.22 14.57 6.53
N ALA A 296 -10.10 15.09 7.08
CA ALA A 296 -9.35 14.38 8.12
C ALA A 296 -10.21 14.17 9.36
N VAL A 297 -10.21 12.94 9.88
CA VAL A 297 -11.07 12.53 11.01
C VAL A 297 -10.55 12.96 12.38
N VAL A 298 -9.23 13.18 12.49
CA VAL A 298 -8.54 13.74 13.65
C VAL A 298 -7.45 14.71 13.16
N ALA A 299 -6.97 15.58 14.04
CA ALA A 299 -5.87 16.49 13.71
C ALA A 299 -4.57 15.71 13.42
N ASP A 300 -3.67 16.34 12.65
CA ASP A 300 -2.34 15.81 12.38
C ASP A 300 -1.60 15.46 13.67
N ILE A 301 -1.13 14.24 13.77
CA ILE A 301 -0.47 13.72 14.98
C ILE A 301 1.04 13.88 14.89
N GLY A 302 1.64 13.33 13.84
CA GLY A 302 3.09 13.37 13.70
C GLY A 302 3.68 12.31 12.78
N MET A 303 4.99 12.16 12.91
CA MET A 303 5.80 11.23 12.13
C MET A 303 6.38 10.17 13.06
N PHE A 304 6.34 8.93 12.63
CA PHE A 304 6.80 7.75 13.34
C PHE A 304 7.85 7.00 12.52
N ALA A 305 8.82 6.36 13.19
CA ALA A 305 9.84 5.55 12.54
C ALA A 305 10.25 4.35 13.39
N SER A 306 10.44 3.19 12.77
CA SER A 306 10.85 1.94 13.44
C SER A 306 11.47 0.96 12.45
N PHE A 307 12.29 0.02 12.94
CA PHE A 307 12.64 -1.20 12.22
C PHE A 307 11.51 -2.25 12.23
N ASP A 308 10.57 -2.13 13.16
CA ASP A 308 9.46 -3.05 13.33
C ASP A 308 8.17 -2.45 12.76
N PRO A 309 7.62 -2.99 11.63
CA PRO A 309 6.42 -2.43 11.00
C PRO A 309 5.15 -2.72 11.79
N VAL A 310 5.11 -3.80 12.60
CA VAL A 310 3.94 -4.15 13.43
C VAL A 310 3.83 -3.17 14.59
N ALA A 311 4.93 -2.94 15.29
CA ALA A 311 5.02 -1.95 16.38
C ALA A 311 4.71 -0.55 15.88
N LEU A 312 5.20 -0.20 14.68
CA LEU A 312 4.96 1.09 14.04
C LEU A 312 3.47 1.32 13.77
N ASP A 313 2.80 0.35 13.13
CA ASP A 313 1.37 0.45 12.83
C ASP A 313 0.55 0.45 14.13
N ARG A 314 0.95 -0.34 15.14
CA ARG A 314 0.32 -0.33 16.47
C ARG A 314 0.44 1.03 17.16
N ALA A 315 1.60 1.65 17.14
CA ALA A 315 1.80 2.97 17.74
C ALA A 315 0.99 4.07 17.01
N CYS A 316 0.88 3.99 15.69
CA CYS A 316 0.08 4.92 14.90
C CYS A 316 -1.42 4.79 15.23
N ILE A 317 -1.98 3.57 15.28
CA ILE A 317 -3.41 3.39 15.57
C ILE A 317 -3.75 3.79 17.02
N ASP A 318 -2.86 3.50 17.98
CA ASP A 318 -3.04 3.92 19.36
C ASP A 318 -3.05 5.46 19.47
N ALA A 319 -2.18 6.14 18.75
CA ALA A 319 -2.12 7.61 18.71
C ALA A 319 -3.36 8.23 18.04
N VAL A 320 -3.86 7.63 16.95
CA VAL A 320 -5.10 8.07 16.29
C VAL A 320 -6.29 7.89 17.22
N ASN A 321 -6.42 6.74 17.88
CA ASN A 321 -7.53 6.46 18.81
C ASN A 321 -7.50 7.34 20.07
N ALA A 322 -6.34 7.84 20.49
CA ALA A 322 -6.19 8.78 21.59
C ALA A 322 -6.52 10.24 21.20
N ALA A 323 -6.57 10.55 19.91
CA ALA A 323 -6.86 11.90 19.40
C ALA A 323 -8.37 12.19 19.42
N ALA A 324 -8.73 13.44 19.73
CA ALA A 324 -10.12 13.88 19.66
C ALA A 324 -10.63 13.93 18.21
N PRO A 325 -11.84 13.42 17.91
CA PRO A 325 -12.46 13.57 16.61
C PRO A 325 -12.61 15.04 16.21
N LEU A 326 -12.36 15.34 14.94
CA LEU A 326 -12.69 16.64 14.37
C LEU A 326 -14.20 16.74 14.10
N PRO A 327 -14.81 17.91 14.31
CA PRO A 327 -16.24 18.12 13.96
C PRO A 327 -16.44 18.08 12.44
N ASP A 328 -17.65 17.74 12.03
CA ASP A 328 -18.05 17.73 10.60
C ASP A 328 -17.17 16.76 9.77
N THR A 329 -16.99 15.54 10.27
CA THR A 329 -16.19 14.48 9.65
C THR A 329 -16.91 13.15 9.74
N ALA A 330 -16.52 12.19 8.90
CA ALA A 330 -17.04 10.82 8.93
C ALA A 330 -16.98 10.17 10.32
N LEU A 331 -16.02 10.52 11.16
CA LEU A 331 -15.90 10.01 12.53
C LEU A 331 -16.90 10.68 13.49
N SER A 332 -17.07 12.01 13.40
CA SER A 332 -18.03 12.74 14.25
C SER A 332 -19.48 12.43 13.90
N GLU A 333 -19.75 12.02 12.68
CA GLU A 333 -21.08 11.64 12.17
C GLU A 333 -21.36 10.14 12.27
N ALA A 334 -20.37 9.34 12.71
CA ALA A 334 -20.49 7.89 12.80
C ALA A 334 -21.64 7.50 13.76
N GLN A 335 -22.55 6.66 13.29
CA GLN A 335 -23.68 6.18 14.09
C GLN A 335 -23.30 5.06 15.08
N HIS A 336 -22.14 4.45 14.88
CA HIS A 336 -21.61 3.38 15.73
C HIS A 336 -20.71 3.95 16.81
N ASN A 337 -21.07 3.70 18.07
CA ASN A 337 -20.32 4.18 19.23
C ASN A 337 -19.31 3.17 19.80
N GLU A 338 -19.34 1.93 19.31
CA GLU A 338 -18.45 0.86 19.76
C GLU A 338 -17.18 0.77 18.93
N GLY A 339 -16.10 0.29 19.55
CA GLY A 339 -14.83 0.09 18.87
C GLY A 339 -13.94 1.33 18.78
N ASP A 340 -12.88 1.20 18.01
CA ASP A 340 -11.94 2.29 17.72
C ASP A 340 -12.45 3.24 16.62
N HIS A 341 -11.73 4.32 16.38
CA HIS A 341 -12.14 5.37 15.43
C HIS A 341 -12.46 4.82 14.03
N PHE A 342 -11.63 3.92 13.50
CA PHE A 342 -11.87 3.39 12.15
C PHE A 342 -12.99 2.35 12.12
N HIS A 343 -13.16 1.56 13.21
CA HIS A 343 -14.29 0.65 13.31
C HIS A 343 -15.62 1.41 13.40
N LYS A 344 -15.65 2.57 14.07
CA LYS A 344 -16.85 3.44 14.10
C LYS A 344 -17.25 3.92 12.71
N ILE A 345 -16.28 4.27 11.87
CA ILE A 345 -16.52 4.70 10.47
C ILE A 345 -16.90 3.50 9.60
N PHE A 346 -16.20 2.37 9.74
CA PHE A 346 -16.36 1.16 8.93
C PHE A 346 -16.60 -0.08 9.79
N PRO A 347 -17.84 -0.30 10.31
CA PRO A 347 -18.13 -1.35 11.27
C PRO A 347 -17.88 -2.79 10.78
N SER A 348 -17.80 -2.98 9.46
CA SER A 348 -17.50 -4.29 8.84
C SER A 348 -16.01 -4.63 8.82
N THR A 349 -15.14 -3.76 9.34
CA THR A 349 -13.68 -3.93 9.27
C THR A 349 -13.07 -4.18 10.66
N ASP A 350 -12.02 -5.00 10.68
CA ASP A 350 -11.15 -5.16 11.85
C ASP A 350 -9.69 -5.26 11.39
N TRP A 351 -8.84 -4.37 11.88
CA TRP A 351 -7.41 -4.35 11.61
C TRP A 351 -6.60 -5.33 12.48
N ARG A 352 -7.16 -5.78 13.62
CA ARG A 352 -6.47 -6.62 14.61
C ARG A 352 -5.95 -7.94 14.03
N PRO A 353 -6.70 -8.66 13.17
CA PRO A 353 -6.22 -9.86 12.52
C PRO A 353 -4.92 -9.65 11.72
N CYS A 354 -4.75 -8.49 11.08
CA CYS A 354 -3.53 -8.16 10.32
C CYS A 354 -2.30 -8.12 11.23
N LEU A 355 -2.35 -7.35 12.33
CA LEU A 355 -1.22 -7.20 13.24
C LEU A 355 -0.93 -8.49 14.01
N ALA A 356 -1.98 -9.19 14.47
CA ALA A 356 -1.82 -10.47 15.16
C ALA A 356 -1.17 -11.53 14.26
N HIS A 357 -1.59 -11.61 13.00
CA HIS A 357 -1.01 -12.54 12.04
C HIS A 357 0.43 -12.17 11.67
N ALA A 358 0.71 -10.88 11.50
CA ALA A 358 2.06 -10.37 11.24
C ALA A 358 3.03 -10.70 12.40
N GLU A 359 2.58 -10.56 13.64
CA GLU A 359 3.34 -10.95 14.84
C GLU A 359 3.58 -12.47 14.88
N LYS A 360 2.54 -13.29 14.59
CA LYS A 360 2.65 -14.75 14.48
C LYS A 360 3.67 -15.18 13.41
N LEU A 361 3.75 -14.46 12.30
CA LEU A 361 4.72 -14.70 11.23
C LEU A 361 6.14 -14.23 11.58
N GLY A 362 6.34 -13.58 12.72
CA GLY A 362 7.63 -13.05 13.14
C GLY A 362 8.12 -11.85 12.33
N ILE A 363 7.21 -11.04 11.79
CA ILE A 363 7.54 -9.78 11.10
C ILE A 363 7.91 -8.69 12.11
N GLY A 364 7.29 -8.73 13.31
CA GLY A 364 7.51 -7.78 14.38
C GLY A 364 6.67 -8.13 15.60
N THR A 365 6.47 -7.16 16.50
CA THR A 365 5.64 -7.31 17.71
C THR A 365 4.72 -6.11 17.91
N GLN A 366 3.54 -6.33 18.50
CA GLN A 366 2.62 -5.24 18.85
C GLN A 366 3.05 -4.49 20.13
N GLU A 367 4.00 -5.03 20.89
CA GLU A 367 4.52 -4.35 22.09
C GLU A 367 5.63 -3.37 21.70
N TYR A 368 5.46 -2.11 22.06
CA TYR A 368 6.42 -1.06 21.72
C TYR A 368 6.76 -0.13 22.89
N GLU A 369 7.88 0.54 22.77
CA GLU A 369 8.29 1.70 23.56
C GLU A 369 8.30 2.92 22.64
N LEU A 370 7.51 3.96 22.97
CA LEU A 370 7.46 5.20 22.20
C LEU A 370 8.55 6.16 22.69
N ILE A 371 9.46 6.52 21.80
CA ILE A 371 10.60 7.41 22.08
C ILE A 371 10.38 8.74 21.36
N ALA A 372 10.18 9.80 22.14
CA ALA A 372 10.01 11.15 21.58
C ALA A 372 11.34 11.70 21.06
N VAL A 373 11.34 12.21 19.83
CA VAL A 373 12.45 12.90 19.17
C VAL A 373 12.09 14.37 19.04
N LYS A 374 12.91 15.25 19.66
CA LYS A 374 12.72 16.70 19.64
C LYS A 374 13.31 17.34 18.38
#